data_228f61750dfd0c45432e28de13b8121c
#
_entry.id   228f61750dfd0c45432e28de13b8121c
#
_cell.length_a   1.000
_cell.length_b   1.000
_cell.length_c   1.000
_cell.angle_alpha   90.00
_cell.angle_beta   90.00
_cell.angle_gamma   90.00
#
_symmetry.space_group_name_H-M   'P 1'
#
loop_
_entity.id
_entity.type
_entity.pdbx_description
1 polymer ?
#
loop_
_entity_poly.entity_id
_entity_poly.type
_entity_poly.pdbx_seq_one_letter_code
_entity_poly.pdbx_strand_id
1 'polypeptide(L)'
;MMRKTYSFDDVLLVPKYSEIESRSDVDISSELDENITLQVPIISSPMDTITESDMAIAMAKLGGLGVLHRYNTIGDQCLLANLAEEKGRPLGAAIGVSGNCFTRVNMLIDCGVNVICVDVAHGHHKFVERIVKGIKDRHAESVHVMAGNVATLEA
;
A
#
# COMPACT_ATOMS: atom_id res chain seq x y z
N MET A 1 -19.60 -27.03 -0.96
CA MET A 1 -18.32 -27.80 -0.87
C MET A 1 -17.32 -26.95 -0.09
N MET A 2 -16.72 -27.48 0.98
CA MET A 2 -15.66 -26.77 1.70
C MET A 2 -14.38 -26.83 0.91
N ARG A 3 -13.69 -25.66 0.72
CA ARG A 3 -12.37 -25.60 0.12
C ARG A 3 -11.31 -25.63 1.23
N LYS A 4 -10.22 -26.36 1.01
CA LYS A 4 -9.06 -26.33 1.91
C LYS A 4 -8.29 -25.04 1.66
N THR A 5 -8.01 -24.30 2.74
CA THR A 5 -7.19 -23.09 2.72
C THR A 5 -6.08 -23.22 3.76
N TYR A 6 -5.05 -22.38 3.66
CA TYR A 6 -3.89 -22.39 4.56
C TYR A 6 -3.66 -20.98 5.09
N SER A 7 -3.23 -20.89 6.33
CA SER A 7 -2.58 -19.70 6.87
C SER A 7 -1.06 -19.83 6.74
N PHE A 8 -0.33 -18.75 7.00
CA PHE A 8 1.14 -18.82 7.05
C PHE A 8 1.66 -19.75 8.14
N ASP A 9 0.88 -20.01 9.21
CA ASP A 9 1.22 -20.96 10.25
C ASP A 9 1.11 -22.43 9.80
N ASP A 10 0.38 -22.68 8.71
CA ASP A 10 0.14 -24.02 8.15
C ASP A 10 1.21 -24.42 7.12
N VAL A 11 2.08 -23.51 6.69
CA VAL A 11 3.00 -23.71 5.56
C VAL A 11 4.41 -23.27 5.87
N LEU A 12 5.39 -23.91 5.23
CA LEU A 12 6.80 -23.53 5.29
C LEU A 12 7.35 -23.35 3.88
N LEU A 13 8.34 -22.47 3.74
CA LEU A 13 9.08 -22.36 2.49
C LEU A 13 9.92 -23.60 2.25
N VAL A 14 9.84 -24.17 1.06
CA VAL A 14 10.70 -25.27 0.65
C VAL A 14 12.06 -24.73 0.26
N PRO A 15 13.15 -25.11 0.96
CA PRO A 15 14.49 -24.66 0.61
C PRO A 15 14.89 -25.16 -0.77
N LYS A 16 15.66 -24.34 -1.49
CA LYS A 16 16.23 -24.67 -2.79
C LYS A 16 17.74 -24.67 -2.73
N TYR A 17 18.38 -25.31 -3.70
CA TYR A 17 19.82 -25.18 -3.89
C TYR A 17 20.19 -23.71 -4.10
N SER A 18 21.30 -23.28 -3.48
CA SER A 18 21.79 -21.90 -3.56
C SER A 18 23.30 -21.89 -3.82
N GLU A 19 23.73 -21.00 -4.68
CA GLU A 19 25.13 -20.67 -4.97
C GLU A 19 25.58 -19.37 -4.30
N ILE A 20 24.74 -18.80 -3.42
CA ILE A 20 25.02 -17.55 -2.70
C ILE A 20 26.09 -17.81 -1.66
N GLU A 21 27.22 -17.11 -1.71
CA GLU A 21 28.34 -17.28 -0.79
C GLU A 21 28.18 -16.44 0.47
N SER A 22 27.58 -15.23 0.36
CA SER A 22 27.39 -14.32 1.49
C SER A 22 25.95 -13.80 1.54
N ARG A 23 25.45 -13.60 2.77
CA ARG A 23 24.15 -12.93 2.96
C ARG A 23 24.11 -11.50 2.41
N SER A 24 25.25 -10.82 2.32
CA SER A 24 25.38 -9.49 1.73
C SER A 24 25.15 -9.46 0.22
N ASP A 25 25.23 -10.62 -0.45
CA ASP A 25 25.05 -10.73 -1.89
C ASP A 25 23.56 -10.88 -2.29
N VAL A 26 22.69 -10.99 -1.27
CA VAL A 26 21.25 -11.16 -1.48
C VAL A 26 20.60 -9.81 -1.72
N ASP A 27 20.05 -9.60 -2.90
CA ASP A 27 19.12 -8.51 -3.17
C ASP A 27 17.74 -8.85 -2.62
N ILE A 28 17.27 -8.04 -1.66
CA ILE A 28 15.96 -8.17 -1.04
C ILE A 28 14.94 -7.18 -1.61
N SER A 29 15.33 -6.37 -2.59
CA SER A 29 14.41 -5.42 -3.22
C SER A 29 13.23 -6.13 -3.89
N SER A 30 12.11 -5.48 -3.97
CA SER A 30 10.90 -6.01 -4.59
C SER A 30 10.17 -4.91 -5.36
N GLU A 31 9.76 -5.23 -6.56
CA GLU A 31 8.88 -4.37 -7.34
C GLU A 31 7.46 -4.45 -6.77
N LEU A 32 6.92 -3.29 -6.37
CA LEU A 32 5.52 -3.15 -5.99
C LEU A 32 4.64 -3.06 -7.25
N ASP A 33 5.13 -2.34 -8.25
CA ASP A 33 4.65 -2.31 -9.63
C ASP A 33 5.78 -1.83 -10.57
N GLU A 34 5.46 -1.58 -11.84
CA GLU A 34 6.42 -1.20 -12.88
C GLU A 34 7.25 0.07 -12.54
N ASN A 35 6.77 0.92 -11.64
CA ASN A 35 7.37 2.22 -11.33
C ASN A 35 7.85 2.36 -9.88
N ILE A 36 7.47 1.43 -9.00
CA ILE A 36 7.84 1.47 -7.57
C ILE A 36 8.60 0.22 -7.17
N THR A 37 9.88 0.40 -6.87
CA THR A 37 10.71 -0.64 -6.26
C THR A 37 10.98 -0.30 -4.80
N LEU A 38 10.66 -1.22 -3.91
CA LEU A 38 11.01 -1.13 -2.50
C LEU A 38 12.37 -1.79 -2.27
N GLN A 39 13.32 -1.05 -1.69
CA GLN A 39 14.64 -1.59 -1.33
C GLN A 39 14.54 -2.57 -0.17
N VAL A 40 13.59 -2.33 0.72
CA VAL A 40 13.18 -3.24 1.79
C VAL A 40 11.69 -3.53 1.60
N PRO A 41 11.28 -4.78 1.32
CA PRO A 41 9.92 -5.12 0.91
C PRO A 41 8.97 -5.18 2.12
N ILE A 42 8.91 -4.09 2.86
CA ILE A 42 8.06 -3.93 4.05
C ILE A 42 7.16 -2.71 3.84
N ILE A 43 5.87 -2.92 4.12
CA ILE A 43 4.83 -1.88 4.06
C ILE A 43 4.22 -1.75 5.45
N SER A 44 4.18 -0.54 6.01
CA SER A 44 3.50 -0.32 7.29
C SER A 44 2.00 -0.16 7.10
N SER A 45 1.24 -0.82 7.98
CA SER A 45 -0.23 -0.91 7.89
C SER A 45 -0.92 0.45 8.10
N PRO A 46 -2.04 0.71 7.42
CA PRO A 46 -2.83 1.94 7.54
C PRO A 46 -3.71 1.93 8.81
N MET A 47 -3.07 1.86 9.95
CA MET A 47 -3.71 1.87 11.27
C MET A 47 -3.31 3.14 12.03
N ASP A 48 -4.25 3.72 12.76
CA ASP A 48 -4.05 4.96 13.53
C ASP A 48 -2.99 4.83 14.63
N THR A 49 -2.75 3.61 15.10
CA THR A 49 -1.70 3.29 16.08
C THR A 49 -0.37 2.88 15.46
N ILE A 50 -0.24 2.87 14.14
CA ILE A 50 0.95 2.39 13.43
C ILE A 50 1.51 3.44 12.48
N THR A 51 0.72 3.90 11.49
CA THR A 51 1.27 4.73 10.42
C THR A 51 0.65 6.12 10.39
N GLU A 52 1.34 7.03 11.02
CA GLU A 52 1.26 8.48 10.81
C GLU A 52 2.55 8.98 10.14
N SER A 53 2.78 10.30 10.12
CA SER A 53 3.92 10.92 9.42
C SER A 53 5.28 10.35 9.84
N ASP A 54 5.54 10.20 11.15
CA ASP A 54 6.84 9.73 11.64
C ASP A 54 7.19 8.31 11.17
N MET A 55 6.20 7.40 11.22
CA MET A 55 6.38 6.04 10.71
C MET A 55 6.55 6.05 9.20
N ALA A 56 5.78 6.84 8.47
CA ALA A 56 5.89 6.94 7.00
C ALA A 56 7.28 7.45 6.58
N ILE A 57 7.82 8.47 7.28
CA ILE A 57 9.18 8.97 7.08
C ILE A 57 10.22 7.87 7.36
N ALA A 58 10.08 7.17 8.48
CA ALA A 58 11.01 6.08 8.84
C ALA A 58 11.01 4.97 7.79
N MET A 59 9.83 4.56 7.33
CA MET A 59 9.69 3.55 6.26
C MET A 59 10.34 4.03 4.96
N ALA A 60 10.08 5.27 4.54
CA ALA A 60 10.67 5.83 3.33
C ALA A 60 12.20 5.88 3.41
N LYS A 61 12.78 6.29 4.55
CA LYS A 61 14.23 6.32 4.77
C LYS A 61 14.89 4.95 4.72
N LEU A 62 14.18 3.92 5.15
CA LEU A 62 14.65 2.53 5.12
C LEU A 62 14.41 1.84 3.77
N GLY A 63 13.73 2.50 2.82
CA GLY A 63 13.44 1.95 1.50
C GLY A 63 12.18 1.09 1.44
N GLY A 64 11.33 1.15 2.47
CA GLY A 64 9.99 0.57 2.49
C GLY A 64 8.91 1.56 2.09
N LEU A 65 7.63 1.25 2.39
CA LEU A 65 6.47 2.08 2.11
C LEU A 65 5.65 2.30 3.38
N GLY A 66 5.39 3.56 3.76
CA GLY A 66 4.41 3.92 4.76
C GLY A 66 3.05 4.18 4.11
N VAL A 67 1.97 3.60 4.67
CA VAL A 67 0.60 3.86 4.23
C VAL A 67 -0.16 4.57 5.36
N LEU A 68 -0.42 5.86 5.20
CA LEU A 68 -1.14 6.68 6.18
C LEU A 68 -2.56 6.18 6.40
N HIS A 69 -2.98 6.12 7.65
CA HIS A 69 -4.33 5.68 8.01
C HIS A 69 -5.41 6.70 7.59
N ARG A 70 -6.68 6.24 7.50
CA ARG A 70 -7.85 7.03 7.08
C ARG A 70 -8.84 7.35 8.21
N TYR A 71 -8.51 7.05 9.46
CA TYR A 71 -9.38 7.25 10.64
C TYR A 71 -9.31 8.69 11.16
N ASN A 72 -9.36 9.66 10.23
CA ASN A 72 -9.25 11.08 10.47
C ASN A 72 -10.00 11.86 9.39
N THR A 73 -10.05 13.18 9.51
CA THR A 73 -10.60 14.03 8.44
C THR A 73 -9.68 14.04 7.22
N ILE A 74 -10.21 14.47 6.06
CA ILE A 74 -9.38 14.62 4.85
C ILE A 74 -8.24 15.61 5.11
N GLY A 75 -8.55 16.74 5.78
CA GLY A 75 -7.55 17.76 6.10
C GLY A 75 -6.42 17.24 7.00
N ASP A 76 -6.76 16.47 8.03
CA ASP A 76 -5.75 15.89 8.92
C ASP A 76 -4.87 14.87 8.19
N GLN A 77 -5.47 14.03 7.32
CA GLN A 77 -4.70 13.08 6.53
C GLN A 77 -3.77 13.80 5.53
N CYS A 78 -4.24 14.88 4.92
CA CYS A 78 -3.39 15.73 4.07
C CYS A 78 -2.25 16.39 4.85
N LEU A 79 -2.50 16.83 6.09
CA LEU A 79 -1.45 17.34 6.96
C LEU A 79 -0.39 16.28 7.23
N LEU A 80 -0.80 15.05 7.58
CA LEU A 80 0.13 13.93 7.76
C LEU A 80 0.93 13.63 6.48
N ALA A 81 0.28 13.69 5.30
CA ALA A 81 0.95 13.48 4.02
C ALA A 81 2.01 14.55 3.74
N ASN A 82 1.67 15.83 3.92
CA ASN A 82 2.62 16.95 3.75
C ASN A 82 3.83 16.83 4.69
N LEU A 83 3.61 16.37 5.93
CA LEU A 83 4.69 16.16 6.90
C LEU A 83 5.57 14.94 6.54
N ALA A 84 4.98 13.94 5.87
CA ALA A 84 5.64 12.68 5.53
C ALA A 84 6.32 12.69 4.15
N GLU A 85 6.15 13.77 3.36
CA GLU A 85 6.72 13.84 2.01
C GLU A 85 8.25 13.80 2.05
N GLU A 86 8.82 12.78 1.44
CA GLU A 86 10.26 12.63 1.21
C GLU A 86 10.50 12.54 -0.30
N LYS A 87 11.26 13.51 -0.86
CA LYS A 87 11.49 13.60 -2.32
C LYS A 87 12.00 12.30 -2.91
N GLY A 88 11.33 11.82 -3.94
CA GLY A 88 11.71 10.61 -4.66
C GLY A 88 11.44 9.30 -3.92
N ARG A 89 10.65 9.35 -2.85
CA ARG A 89 10.23 8.17 -2.09
C ARG A 89 8.72 7.97 -2.22
N PRO A 90 8.24 6.72 -2.28
CA PRO A 90 6.82 6.44 -2.32
C PRO A 90 6.17 6.75 -0.96
N LEU A 91 5.00 7.38 -1.01
CA LEU A 91 4.13 7.63 0.13
C LEU A 91 2.74 7.09 -0.15
N GLY A 92 2.26 6.22 0.71
CA GLY A 92 0.94 5.63 0.63
C GLY A 92 -0.08 6.34 1.53
N ALA A 93 -1.35 6.33 1.12
CA ALA A 93 -2.45 6.72 2.00
C ALA A 93 -3.69 5.86 1.74
N ALA A 94 -4.32 5.43 2.83
CA ALA A 94 -5.53 4.63 2.78
C ALA A 94 -6.77 5.48 2.52
N ILE A 95 -7.72 4.89 1.80
CA ILE A 95 -9.08 5.40 1.60
C ILE A 95 -10.11 4.29 1.79
N GLY A 96 -11.35 4.67 2.06
CA GLY A 96 -12.50 3.77 2.01
C GLY A 96 -13.22 3.81 0.67
N VAL A 97 -14.37 3.14 0.59
CA VAL A 97 -15.18 3.04 -0.63
C VAL A 97 -16.51 3.84 -0.56
N SER A 98 -16.68 4.66 0.47
CA SER A 98 -17.90 5.43 0.72
C SER A 98 -17.61 6.91 0.97
N GLY A 99 -18.64 7.71 1.02
CA GLY A 99 -18.54 9.15 1.27
C GLY A 99 -17.77 9.89 0.17
N ASN A 100 -16.95 10.85 0.58
CA ASN A 100 -16.18 11.72 -0.32
C ASN A 100 -14.83 11.11 -0.73
N CYS A 101 -14.79 9.79 -1.03
CA CYS A 101 -13.54 9.09 -1.33
C CYS A 101 -12.75 9.71 -2.49
N PHE A 102 -13.39 10.14 -3.57
CA PHE A 102 -12.68 10.80 -4.69
C PHE A 102 -12.14 12.18 -4.33
N THR A 103 -12.87 12.95 -3.50
CA THR A 103 -12.34 14.22 -2.99
C THR A 103 -11.09 13.95 -2.14
N ARG A 104 -11.13 12.92 -1.28
CA ARG A 104 -9.98 12.51 -0.47
C ARG A 104 -8.79 12.11 -1.35
N VAL A 105 -9.02 11.30 -2.40
CA VAL A 105 -7.97 10.92 -3.36
C VAL A 105 -7.31 12.14 -3.98
N ASN A 106 -8.10 13.06 -4.55
CA ASN A 106 -7.56 14.25 -5.20
C ASN A 106 -6.68 15.06 -4.24
N MET A 107 -7.20 15.34 -3.04
CA MET A 107 -6.46 16.11 -2.05
C MET A 107 -5.18 15.41 -1.57
N LEU A 108 -5.19 14.08 -1.43
CA LEU A 108 -3.99 13.32 -1.06
C LEU A 108 -2.92 13.34 -2.17
N ILE A 109 -3.33 13.24 -3.43
CA ILE A 109 -2.41 13.37 -4.57
C ILE A 109 -1.79 14.77 -4.60
N ASP A 110 -2.59 15.82 -4.39
CA ASP A 110 -2.11 17.21 -4.29
C ASP A 110 -1.10 17.41 -3.12
N CYS A 111 -1.17 16.54 -2.10
CA CYS A 111 -0.25 16.52 -0.95
C CYS A 111 0.94 15.54 -1.14
N GLY A 112 1.22 15.08 -2.36
CA GLY A 112 2.39 14.25 -2.67
C GLY A 112 2.21 12.74 -2.49
N VAL A 113 1.00 12.26 -2.14
CA VAL A 113 0.72 10.83 -2.09
C VAL A 113 0.71 10.25 -3.49
N ASN A 114 1.48 9.20 -3.72
CA ASN A 114 1.58 8.52 -5.00
C ASN A 114 1.12 7.05 -4.97
N VAL A 115 0.76 6.52 -3.79
CA VAL A 115 0.14 5.21 -3.64
C VAL A 115 -1.19 5.34 -2.90
N ILE A 116 -2.30 5.08 -3.56
CA ILE A 116 -3.63 5.05 -2.93
C ILE A 116 -3.98 3.62 -2.55
N CYS A 117 -4.18 3.38 -1.25
CA CYS A 117 -4.60 2.09 -0.72
C CYS A 117 -6.12 2.08 -0.48
N VAL A 118 -6.86 1.36 -1.31
CA VAL A 118 -8.30 1.12 -1.10
C VAL A 118 -8.42 0.01 -0.06
N ASP A 119 -8.60 0.42 1.22
CA ASP A 119 -8.54 -0.47 2.37
C ASP A 119 -9.92 -0.79 2.92
N VAL A 120 -10.38 -2.03 2.67
CA VAL A 120 -11.63 -2.59 3.18
C VAL A 120 -11.46 -4.06 3.58
N ALA A 121 -12.27 -4.53 4.52
CA ALA A 121 -12.19 -5.91 5.01
C ALA A 121 -12.51 -6.96 3.93
N HIS A 122 -13.35 -6.62 2.94
CA HIS A 122 -13.74 -7.49 1.83
C HIS A 122 -13.55 -6.78 0.51
N GLY A 123 -12.36 -6.97 -0.10
CA GLY A 123 -11.96 -6.31 -1.34
C GLY A 123 -12.68 -6.82 -2.59
N HIS A 124 -13.11 -8.08 -2.63
CA HIS A 124 -13.88 -8.64 -3.75
C HIS A 124 -15.33 -8.11 -3.75
N HIS A 125 -15.48 -6.82 -3.96
CA HIS A 125 -16.77 -6.12 -3.88
C HIS A 125 -16.87 -5.03 -4.95
N LYS A 126 -18.05 -4.93 -5.58
CA LYS A 126 -18.32 -3.96 -6.67
C LYS A 126 -17.97 -2.50 -6.35
N PHE A 127 -17.98 -2.10 -5.08
CA PHE A 127 -17.58 -0.74 -4.70
C PHE A 127 -16.07 -0.54 -4.80
N VAL A 128 -15.28 -1.56 -4.45
CA VAL A 128 -13.83 -1.52 -4.63
C VAL A 128 -13.48 -1.41 -6.12
N GLU A 129 -14.05 -2.29 -6.95
CA GLU A 129 -13.87 -2.23 -8.41
C GLU A 129 -14.20 -0.84 -8.97
N ARG A 130 -15.35 -0.27 -8.58
CA ARG A 130 -15.76 1.07 -9.02
C ARG A 130 -14.77 2.15 -8.60
N ILE A 131 -14.25 2.08 -7.36
CA ILE A 131 -13.30 3.08 -6.86
C ILE A 131 -11.95 2.94 -7.56
N VAL A 132 -11.41 1.73 -7.68
CA VAL A 132 -10.17 1.47 -8.40
C VAL A 132 -10.24 1.98 -9.82
N LYS A 133 -11.29 1.58 -10.56
CA LYS A 133 -11.53 2.07 -11.92
C LYS A 133 -11.64 3.59 -11.96
N GLY A 134 -12.43 4.18 -11.06
CA GLY A 134 -12.62 5.62 -11.03
C GLY A 134 -11.35 6.42 -10.69
N ILE A 135 -10.42 5.86 -9.92
CA ILE A 135 -9.11 6.47 -9.67
C ILE A 135 -8.25 6.35 -10.93
N LYS A 136 -8.15 5.16 -11.53
CA LYS A 136 -7.37 4.94 -12.75
C LYS A 136 -7.85 5.80 -13.93
N ASP A 137 -9.17 5.92 -14.13
CA ASP A 137 -9.76 6.75 -15.18
C ASP A 137 -9.41 8.25 -15.03
N ARG A 138 -9.17 8.74 -13.80
CA ARG A 138 -8.88 10.16 -13.53
C ARG A 138 -7.41 10.50 -13.42
N HIS A 139 -6.63 9.58 -12.89
CA HIS A 139 -5.23 9.82 -12.51
C HIS A 139 -4.24 8.95 -13.28
N ALA A 140 -4.75 7.99 -14.07
CA ALA A 140 -3.97 7.13 -14.98
C ALA A 140 -2.64 6.65 -14.35
N GLU A 141 -1.53 7.19 -14.85
CA GLU A 141 -0.18 6.79 -14.46
C GLU A 141 0.41 7.66 -13.32
N SER A 142 -0.31 8.69 -12.88
CA SER A 142 0.19 9.60 -11.83
C SER A 142 0.07 9.04 -10.41
N VAL A 143 -0.72 7.97 -10.22
CA VAL A 143 -0.93 7.33 -8.94
C VAL A 143 -1.05 5.82 -9.06
N HIS A 144 -0.39 5.12 -8.14
CA HIS A 144 -0.47 3.67 -8.00
C HIS A 144 -1.65 3.30 -7.09
N VAL A 145 -2.34 2.20 -7.40
CA VAL A 145 -3.51 1.78 -6.63
C VAL A 145 -3.28 0.38 -6.08
N MET A 146 -3.27 0.29 -4.76
CA MET A 146 -3.31 -0.95 -4.00
C MET A 146 -4.74 -1.16 -3.51
N ALA A 147 -5.32 -2.35 -3.67
CA ALA A 147 -6.67 -2.63 -3.20
C ALA A 147 -6.74 -3.96 -2.45
N GLY A 148 -7.45 -3.98 -1.35
CA GLY A 148 -7.62 -5.16 -0.49
C GLY A 148 -8.76 -4.97 0.52
N ASN A 149 -9.02 -6.04 1.29
CA ASN A 149 -8.28 -7.31 1.29
C ASN A 149 -8.92 -8.31 0.34
N VAL A 150 -8.11 -9.06 -0.36
CA VAL A 150 -8.55 -10.16 -1.25
C VAL A 150 -7.90 -11.47 -0.81
N ALA A 151 -8.60 -12.60 -1.03
CA ALA A 151 -8.16 -13.91 -0.57
C ALA A 151 -8.32 -15.01 -1.65
N THR A 152 -8.77 -14.66 -2.84
CA THR A 152 -8.96 -15.60 -3.95
C THR A 152 -8.34 -15.04 -5.22
N LEU A 153 -8.06 -15.94 -6.18
CA LEU A 153 -7.51 -15.56 -7.48
C LEU A 153 -8.52 -14.76 -8.32
N GLU A 154 -9.82 -15.01 -8.11
CA GLU A 154 -10.89 -14.32 -8.83
C GLU A 154 -11.08 -12.87 -8.38
N ALA A 155 -10.60 -12.53 -7.18
CA ALA A 155 -10.67 -11.17 -6.62
C ALA A 155 -9.52 -10.31 -7.08
#